data_7af65cabe0d425919bc1909d9ef99370
#
_entry.id   7af65cabe0d425919bc1909d9ef99370
#
_cell.length_a   1.000
_cell.length_b   1.000
_cell.length_c   1.000
_cell.angle_alpha   90.00
_cell.angle_beta   90.00
_cell.angle_gamma   90.00
#
_symmetry.space_group_name_H-M   'P 1'
#
loop_
_entity.id
_entity.type
_entity.pdbx_description
1 polymer ?
#
loop_
_entity_poly.entity_id
_entity_poly.type
_entity_poly.pdbx_seq_one_letter_code
_entity_poly.pdbx_strand_id
1 'polypeptide(L)'
;MSDHEDILSEAERQALASVIAPEAAPPKVLIVDDNRVARDALARYLSSKRIKCLTANSGKQALECLAKERGIGLVITDLRMGSFGGLELIRQIRESERAAMPIIIVSGAADVKDAIEAMHLSVVDFLLKPIDLDKLVRLVRRELGIS
;
A
#
# COMPACT_ATOMS: atom_id res chain seq x y z
N MET A 1 41.09 5.26 18.48
CA MET A 1 40.46 5.26 18.46
C MET A 1 40.18 5.20 17.96
N SER A 2 40.10 5.00 17.99
CA SER A 2 39.55 5.02 17.68
C SER A 2 38.92 4.98 17.55
N ASP A 3 38.68 4.72 17.89
CA ASP A 3 37.74 4.81 17.95
C ASP A 3 37.14 5.65 18.01
N HIS A 4 37.28 6.27 18.13
CA HIS A 4 36.70 7.30 18.26
C HIS A 4 36.48 7.85 17.15
N GLU A 5 37.14 7.65 16.33
CA GLU A 5 36.91 8.05 15.36
C GLU A 5 35.84 7.63 14.91
N ASP A 6 35.69 6.83 15.07
CA ASP A 6 34.60 6.42 15.04
C ASP A 6 33.82 7.11 15.74
N ILE A 7 34.17 7.91 15.73
CA ILE A 7 33.87 8.59 16.38
C ILE A 7 32.76 9.23 16.25
N LEU A 8 32.31 9.47 15.25
CA LEU A 8 30.98 9.62 15.25
C LEU A 8 30.48 8.40 15.86
N SER A 9 29.94 8.54 16.98
CA SER A 9 29.29 7.43 17.62
C SER A 9 28.18 6.91 16.73
N GLU A 10 27.70 5.77 17.06
CA GLU A 10 26.61 5.17 16.36
C GLU A 10 25.37 6.08 16.42
N ALA A 11 25.15 6.70 17.58
CA ALA A 11 24.02 7.62 17.72
C ALA A 11 24.17 8.83 16.80
N GLU A 12 25.38 9.35 16.66
CA GLU A 12 25.61 10.48 15.79
C GLU A 12 25.45 10.10 14.34
N ARG A 13 25.86 8.91 13.97
CA ARG A 13 25.68 8.44 12.62
C ARG A 13 24.21 8.27 12.27
N GLN A 14 23.44 7.75 13.22
CA GLN A 14 22.01 7.58 12.99
C GLN A 14 21.30 8.92 12.90
N ALA A 15 21.69 9.87 13.73
CA ALA A 15 21.11 11.20 13.66
C ALA A 15 21.42 11.86 12.32
N LEU A 16 22.64 11.69 11.84
CA LEU A 16 23.01 12.24 10.56
C LEU A 16 22.27 11.57 9.42
N ALA A 17 22.13 10.28 9.49
CA ALA A 17 21.38 9.53 8.48
C ALA A 17 19.93 9.94 8.47
N SER A 18 19.32 10.18 9.63
CA SER A 18 17.95 10.61 9.71
C SER A 18 17.75 11.98 9.08
N VAL A 19 18.74 12.84 9.19
CA VAL A 19 18.65 14.16 8.62
C VAL A 19 18.85 14.14 7.13
N ILE A 20 19.78 13.33 6.69
CA ILE A 20 20.13 13.28 5.28
C ILE A 20 19.24 12.36 4.50
N ALA A 21 18.93 11.24 5.06
CA ALA A 21 18.13 10.27 4.40
C ALA A 21 16.72 10.51 4.83
N PRO A 22 16.01 11.15 4.05
CA PRO A 22 14.67 11.52 4.38
C PRO A 22 13.78 10.35 4.41
N GLU A 23 14.35 9.30 4.71
CA GLU A 23 13.58 8.19 4.93
C GLU A 23 12.54 8.57 5.82
N ALA A 24 12.67 9.65 6.40
CA ALA A 24 11.58 10.11 7.20
C ALA A 24 10.30 10.19 6.41
N ALA A 25 10.36 10.14 5.10
CA ALA A 25 9.14 10.15 4.33
C ALA A 25 8.32 8.90 4.64
N PRO A 26 7.08 9.05 5.08
CA PRO A 26 6.27 7.88 5.39
C PRO A 26 5.92 7.11 4.13
N PRO A 27 5.65 5.82 4.25
CA PRO A 27 5.27 5.03 3.10
C PRO A 27 3.92 5.47 2.54
N LYS A 28 3.74 5.23 1.27
CA LYS A 28 2.54 5.68 0.55
C LYS A 28 1.61 4.52 0.29
N VAL A 29 0.35 4.84 0.05
CA VAL A 29 -0.67 3.86 -0.32
C VAL A 29 -0.92 3.97 -1.82
N LEU A 30 -0.96 2.84 -2.50
CA LEU A 30 -1.38 2.80 -3.90
C LEU A 30 -2.84 2.34 -3.95
N ILE A 31 -3.71 3.17 -4.50
CA ILE A 31 -5.13 2.87 -4.64
C ILE A 31 -5.40 2.50 -6.09
N VAL A 32 -5.93 1.30 -6.31
CA VAL A 32 -6.16 0.77 -7.64
C VAL A 32 -7.65 0.54 -7.84
N ASP A 33 -8.24 1.26 -8.77
CA ASP A 33 -9.67 1.14 -9.06
C ASP A 33 -9.90 1.76 -10.43
N ASP A 34 -10.63 1.09 -11.32
CA ASP A 34 -10.91 1.64 -12.63
C ASP A 34 -12.05 2.65 -12.58
N ASN A 35 -12.76 2.74 -11.48
CA ASN A 35 -13.80 3.75 -11.31
C ASN A 35 -13.15 5.02 -10.78
N ARG A 36 -13.08 6.04 -11.63
CA ARG A 36 -12.40 7.28 -11.29
C ARG A 36 -12.98 7.98 -10.08
N VAL A 37 -14.31 8.02 -9.98
CA VAL A 37 -14.96 8.73 -8.87
C VAL A 37 -14.63 8.06 -7.53
N ALA A 38 -14.77 6.75 -7.48
CA ALA A 38 -14.49 5.99 -6.26
C ALA A 38 -13.01 6.09 -5.89
N ARG A 39 -12.14 5.95 -6.88
CA ARG A 39 -10.70 6.01 -6.67
C ARG A 39 -10.26 7.36 -6.12
N ASP A 40 -10.73 8.43 -6.76
CA ASP A 40 -10.31 9.78 -6.36
C ASP A 40 -10.93 10.17 -5.02
N ALA A 41 -12.14 9.73 -4.74
CA ALA A 41 -12.77 10.01 -3.45
C ALA A 41 -12.01 9.35 -2.32
N LEU A 42 -11.58 8.10 -2.51
CA LEU A 42 -10.83 7.40 -1.48
C LEU A 42 -9.47 8.05 -1.28
N ALA A 43 -8.81 8.43 -2.37
CA ALA A 43 -7.51 9.10 -2.27
C ALA A 43 -7.63 10.41 -1.51
N ARG A 44 -8.68 11.19 -1.78
CA ARG A 44 -8.88 12.46 -1.06
C ARG A 44 -9.16 12.21 0.41
N TYR A 45 -9.94 11.19 0.72
CA TYR A 45 -10.25 10.89 2.11
C TYR A 45 -8.99 10.51 2.88
N LEU A 46 -8.19 9.61 2.33
CA LEU A 46 -6.96 9.20 3.01
C LEU A 46 -5.98 10.36 3.10
N SER A 47 -5.91 11.21 2.08
CA SER A 47 -5.05 12.39 2.13
C SER A 47 -5.48 13.34 3.24
N SER A 48 -6.78 13.46 3.50
CA SER A 48 -7.26 14.29 4.58
C SER A 48 -6.85 13.74 5.95
N LYS A 49 -6.48 12.47 6.01
CA LYS A 49 -5.99 11.83 7.23
C LYS A 49 -4.46 11.77 7.24
N ARG A 50 -3.82 12.55 6.37
CA ARG A 50 -2.35 12.67 6.29
C ARG A 50 -1.67 11.38 5.82
N ILE A 51 -2.37 10.64 4.99
CA ILE A 51 -1.82 9.43 4.37
C ILE A 51 -1.58 9.76 2.91
N LYS A 52 -0.35 9.65 2.46
CA LYS A 52 -0.02 9.94 1.07
C LYS A 52 -0.46 8.82 0.16
N CYS A 53 -1.07 9.17 -0.94
CA CYS A 53 -1.63 8.20 -1.86
C CYS A 53 -1.15 8.41 -3.27
N LEU A 54 -0.98 7.31 -3.98
CA LEU A 54 -0.85 7.29 -5.42
C LEU A 54 -2.03 6.51 -5.95
N THR A 55 -2.39 6.73 -7.20
CA THR A 55 -3.55 6.06 -7.78
C THR A 55 -3.19 5.38 -9.07
N ALA A 56 -3.90 4.31 -9.38
CA ALA A 56 -3.77 3.59 -10.64
C ALA A 56 -5.17 3.19 -11.10
N ASN A 57 -5.40 3.23 -12.41
CA ASN A 57 -6.72 2.93 -12.96
C ASN A 57 -6.85 1.50 -13.46
N SER A 58 -5.81 0.70 -13.33
CA SER A 58 -5.83 -0.69 -13.79
C SER A 58 -4.74 -1.46 -13.08
N GLY A 59 -4.84 -2.78 -13.14
CA GLY A 59 -3.79 -3.63 -12.59
C GLY A 59 -2.46 -3.42 -13.28
N LYS A 60 -2.49 -3.20 -14.59
CA LYS A 60 -1.28 -2.97 -15.34
C LYS A 60 -0.60 -1.68 -14.90
N GLN A 61 -1.36 -0.61 -14.76
CA GLN A 61 -0.81 0.66 -14.30
C GLN A 61 -0.28 0.53 -12.88
N ALA A 62 -0.96 -0.27 -12.05
CA ALA A 62 -0.52 -0.49 -10.68
C ALA A 62 0.85 -1.17 -10.65
N LEU A 63 1.06 -2.17 -11.51
CA LEU A 63 2.36 -2.84 -11.57
C LEU A 63 3.46 -1.89 -12.03
N GLU A 64 3.15 -1.01 -12.97
CA GLU A 64 4.11 -0.01 -13.41
C GLU A 64 4.46 0.94 -12.27
N CYS A 65 3.45 1.34 -11.51
CA CYS A 65 3.65 2.21 -10.36
C CYS A 65 4.54 1.56 -9.31
N LEU A 66 4.28 0.29 -9.02
CA LEU A 66 5.07 -0.46 -8.03
C LEU A 66 6.52 -0.61 -8.48
N ALA A 67 6.74 -0.72 -9.78
CA ALA A 67 8.10 -0.85 -10.31
C ALA A 67 8.89 0.45 -10.18
N LYS A 68 8.21 1.58 -10.26
CA LYS A 68 8.87 2.88 -10.25
C LYS A 68 8.95 3.52 -8.88
N GLU A 69 7.95 3.29 -8.04
CA GLU A 69 7.84 3.98 -6.76
C GLU A 69 8.10 3.03 -5.61
N ARG A 70 9.27 3.11 -5.05
CA ARG A 70 9.65 2.19 -3.98
C ARG A 70 9.05 2.57 -2.63
N GLY A 71 8.52 3.77 -2.51
CA GLY A 71 7.92 4.22 -1.26
C GLY A 71 6.53 3.68 -1.00
N ILE A 72 5.96 2.89 -1.89
CA ILE A 72 4.63 2.31 -1.67
C ILE A 72 4.76 1.21 -0.63
N GLY A 73 3.98 1.32 0.44
CA GLY A 73 3.99 0.34 1.52
C GLY A 73 2.68 -0.42 1.69
N LEU A 74 1.68 -0.12 0.87
CA LEU A 74 0.38 -0.79 0.96
C LEU A 74 -0.37 -0.59 -0.34
N VAL A 75 -1.05 -1.62 -0.80
CA VAL A 75 -1.92 -1.54 -1.97
C VAL A 75 -3.37 -1.74 -1.52
N ILE A 76 -4.25 -0.86 -1.95
CA ILE A 76 -5.69 -1.05 -1.81
C ILE A 76 -6.24 -1.23 -3.21
N THR A 77 -6.84 -2.36 -3.51
CA THR A 77 -7.32 -2.62 -4.85
C THR A 77 -8.77 -3.06 -4.86
N ASP A 78 -9.50 -2.61 -5.87
CA ASP A 78 -10.80 -3.17 -6.16
C ASP A 78 -10.58 -4.58 -6.71
N LEU A 79 -11.56 -5.44 -6.51
CA LEU A 79 -11.49 -6.79 -7.00
C LEU A 79 -11.82 -6.87 -8.49
N ARG A 80 -12.77 -6.09 -8.94
CA ARG A 80 -13.26 -6.16 -10.32
C ARG A 80 -12.86 -4.94 -11.11
N MET A 81 -11.98 -5.16 -12.09
CA MET A 81 -11.43 -4.07 -12.88
C MET A 81 -11.20 -4.56 -14.29
N GLY A 82 -12.26 -4.75 -15.03
CA GLY A 82 -12.13 -5.13 -16.43
C GLY A 82 -11.44 -6.48 -16.59
N SER A 83 -10.59 -6.58 -17.59
CA SER A 83 -9.94 -7.85 -17.91
C SER A 83 -8.74 -8.19 -17.03
N PHE A 84 -8.15 -7.21 -16.38
CA PHE A 84 -7.04 -7.44 -15.49
C PHE A 84 -7.52 -7.05 -14.09
N GLY A 85 -8.12 -8.00 -13.40
CA GLY A 85 -8.76 -7.72 -12.13
C GLY A 85 -7.82 -7.70 -10.94
N GLY A 86 -8.40 -7.44 -9.78
CA GLY A 86 -7.63 -7.34 -8.55
C GLY A 86 -6.93 -8.62 -8.16
N LEU A 87 -7.56 -9.78 -8.37
CA LEU A 87 -6.91 -11.04 -8.02
C LEU A 87 -5.69 -11.30 -8.88
N GLU A 88 -5.77 -10.99 -10.16
CA GLU A 88 -4.61 -11.16 -11.03
C GLU A 88 -3.49 -10.21 -10.64
N LEU A 89 -3.84 -8.97 -10.29
CA LEU A 89 -2.85 -8.02 -9.80
C LEU A 89 -2.15 -8.58 -8.57
N ILE A 90 -2.92 -9.11 -7.62
CA ILE A 90 -2.36 -9.64 -6.39
C ILE A 90 -1.44 -10.82 -6.66
N ARG A 91 -1.85 -11.72 -7.56
CA ARG A 91 -1.00 -12.85 -7.92
C ARG A 91 0.34 -12.37 -8.45
N GLN A 92 0.32 -11.39 -9.33
CA GLN A 92 1.56 -10.88 -9.89
C GLN A 92 2.42 -10.18 -8.87
N ILE A 93 1.81 -9.47 -7.91
CA ILE A 93 2.58 -8.88 -6.83
C ILE A 93 3.24 -9.97 -6.00
N ARG A 94 2.51 -11.05 -5.69
CA ARG A 94 3.05 -12.15 -4.88
C ARG A 94 4.18 -12.90 -5.57
N GLU A 95 4.23 -12.83 -6.90
CA GLU A 95 5.29 -13.48 -7.67
C GLU A 95 6.44 -12.53 -7.99
N SER A 96 6.36 -11.30 -7.54
CA SER A 96 7.37 -10.29 -7.82
C SER A 96 8.32 -10.16 -6.63
N GLU A 97 9.29 -9.28 -6.76
CA GLU A 97 10.20 -8.99 -5.65
C GLU A 97 9.51 -8.23 -4.54
N ARG A 98 8.26 -7.84 -4.73
CA ARG A 98 7.44 -7.22 -3.69
C ARG A 98 6.41 -8.20 -3.15
N ALA A 99 6.77 -9.45 -3.08
CA ALA A 99 5.85 -10.52 -2.69
C ALA A 99 5.22 -10.32 -1.31
N ALA A 100 5.87 -9.59 -0.43
CA ALA A 100 5.35 -9.35 0.92
C ALA A 100 4.49 -8.09 1.05
N MET A 101 4.19 -7.42 -0.06
CA MET A 101 3.42 -6.17 -0.02
C MET A 101 2.07 -6.37 0.66
N PRO A 102 1.74 -5.58 1.69
CA PRO A 102 0.41 -5.67 2.28
C PRO A 102 -0.66 -5.22 1.29
N ILE A 103 -1.74 -5.98 1.20
CA ILE A 103 -2.80 -5.70 0.25
C ILE A 103 -4.15 -5.76 0.96
N ILE A 104 -4.98 -4.75 0.74
CA ILE A 104 -6.35 -4.72 1.20
C ILE A 104 -7.23 -4.71 -0.04
N ILE A 105 -8.23 -5.59 -0.08
CA ILE A 105 -9.19 -5.61 -1.16
C ILE A 105 -10.45 -4.88 -0.74
N VAL A 106 -10.97 -4.03 -1.63
CA VAL A 106 -12.27 -3.42 -1.41
C VAL A 106 -13.14 -3.80 -2.61
N SER A 107 -14.39 -4.15 -2.36
CA SER A 107 -15.24 -4.63 -3.44
C SER A 107 -16.71 -4.37 -3.17
N GLY A 108 -17.46 -4.03 -4.21
CA GLY A 108 -18.89 -3.84 -4.10
C GLY A 108 -19.65 -5.16 -4.17
N ALA A 109 -19.01 -6.19 -4.69
CA ALA A 109 -19.63 -7.50 -4.79
C ALA A 109 -18.53 -8.54 -4.78
N ALA A 110 -18.68 -9.53 -3.95
CA ALA A 110 -17.70 -10.60 -3.86
C ALA A 110 -18.44 -11.90 -3.69
N ASP A 111 -17.97 -12.94 -4.33
CA ASP A 111 -18.51 -14.24 -4.05
C ASP A 111 -17.52 -14.99 -3.15
N VAL A 112 -17.96 -16.12 -2.62
CA VAL A 112 -17.18 -16.91 -1.69
C VAL A 112 -15.88 -17.37 -2.32
N LYS A 113 -15.92 -17.69 -3.60
CA LYS A 113 -14.74 -18.18 -4.31
C LYS A 113 -13.65 -17.13 -4.38
N ASP A 114 -14.04 -15.88 -4.68
CA ASP A 114 -13.08 -14.78 -4.73
C ASP A 114 -12.46 -14.54 -3.36
N ALA A 115 -13.27 -14.59 -2.31
CA ALA A 115 -12.78 -14.36 -0.97
C ALA A 115 -11.79 -15.45 -0.55
N ILE A 116 -12.09 -16.69 -0.87
CA ILE A 116 -11.19 -17.80 -0.54
C ILE A 116 -9.87 -17.64 -1.28
N GLU A 117 -9.92 -17.30 -2.55
CA GLU A 117 -8.71 -17.12 -3.31
C GLU A 117 -7.88 -15.96 -2.78
N ALA A 118 -8.53 -14.87 -2.41
CA ALA A 118 -7.83 -13.73 -1.83
C ALA A 118 -7.12 -14.11 -0.54
N MET A 119 -7.76 -14.92 0.29
CA MET A 119 -7.13 -15.36 1.54
C MET A 119 -5.91 -16.23 1.27
N HIS A 120 -5.96 -17.06 0.24
CA HIS A 120 -4.79 -17.85 -0.14
C HIS A 120 -3.64 -16.98 -0.62
N LEU A 121 -3.93 -15.75 -1.04
CA LEU A 121 -2.90 -14.82 -1.47
C LEU A 121 -2.46 -13.90 -0.32
N SER A 122 -2.88 -14.21 0.88
CA SER A 122 -2.41 -13.54 2.11
C SER A 122 -2.72 -12.05 2.15
N VAL A 123 -3.91 -11.65 1.70
CA VAL A 123 -4.29 -10.23 1.82
C VAL A 123 -4.53 -9.88 3.27
N VAL A 124 -4.37 -8.60 3.60
CA VAL A 124 -4.58 -8.12 4.96
C VAL A 124 -6.04 -8.20 5.34
N ASP A 125 -6.90 -7.76 4.46
CA ASP A 125 -8.34 -7.79 4.72
C ASP A 125 -9.11 -7.65 3.41
N PHE A 126 -10.38 -8.01 3.47
CA PHE A 126 -11.29 -7.95 2.34
C PHE A 126 -12.50 -7.16 2.79
N LEU A 127 -12.64 -5.93 2.33
CA LEU A 127 -13.69 -5.03 2.78
C LEU A 127 -14.77 -4.88 1.73
N LEU A 128 -16.02 -5.02 2.13
CA LEU A 128 -17.15 -4.84 1.23
C LEU A 128 -17.60 -3.39 1.25
N LYS A 129 -18.01 -2.89 0.08
CA LYS A 129 -18.59 -1.56 -0.01
C LYS A 129 -20.05 -1.60 0.47
N PRO A 130 -20.52 -0.57 1.13
CA PRO A 130 -19.83 0.68 1.43
C PRO A 130 -18.79 0.46 2.53
N ILE A 131 -17.62 1.05 2.32
CA ILE A 131 -16.49 0.81 3.20
C ILE A 131 -16.68 1.56 4.52
N ASP A 132 -16.37 0.88 5.62
CA ASP A 132 -16.24 1.55 6.90
C ASP A 132 -14.91 2.30 6.85
N LEU A 133 -14.96 3.61 6.63
CA LEU A 133 -13.77 4.40 6.42
C LEU A 133 -12.89 4.50 7.66
N ASP A 134 -13.50 4.50 8.84
CA ASP A 134 -12.70 4.51 10.08
C ASP A 134 -11.90 3.23 10.21
N LYS A 135 -12.53 2.10 9.89
CA LYS A 135 -11.84 0.82 9.92
C LYS A 135 -10.69 0.80 8.91
N LEU A 136 -10.94 1.32 7.72
CA LEU A 136 -9.91 1.36 6.68
C LEU A 136 -8.71 2.18 7.13
N VAL A 137 -8.95 3.36 7.70
CA VAL A 137 -7.86 4.20 8.18
C VAL A 137 -7.04 3.48 9.25
N ARG A 138 -7.70 2.78 10.17
CA ARG A 138 -6.99 2.03 11.21
C ARG A 138 -6.11 0.94 10.59
N LEU A 139 -6.65 0.21 9.62
CA LEU A 139 -5.88 -0.84 8.94
C LEU A 139 -4.68 -0.25 8.21
N VAL A 140 -4.89 0.85 7.49
CA VAL A 140 -3.83 1.49 6.74
C VAL A 140 -2.73 1.95 7.68
N ARG A 141 -3.08 2.64 8.74
CA ARG A 141 -2.08 3.13 9.69
C ARG A 141 -1.31 2.00 10.33
N ARG A 142 -2.00 0.93 10.66
CA ARG A 142 -1.33 -0.23 11.24
C ARG A 142 -0.32 -0.84 10.27
N GLU A 143 -0.73 -1.03 9.02
CA GLU A 143 0.15 -1.66 8.04
C GLU A 143 1.32 -0.76 7.65
N LEU A 144 1.12 0.55 7.66
CA LEU A 144 2.20 1.47 7.34
C LEU A 144 3.07 1.81 8.55
N GLY A 145 2.67 1.38 9.74
CA GLY A 145 3.43 1.69 10.95
C GLY A 145 3.37 3.15 11.34
N ILE A 146 2.27 3.84 11.06
CA ILE A 146 2.10 5.24 11.41
C ILE A 146 0.88 5.40 12.33
N SER A 147 0.82 6.50 13.04
CA SER A 147 -0.28 6.73 14.00
C SER A 147 -1.23 7.81 13.55
#